data_7aded65e1bbc62161d2c6736f7afa266
#
_entry.id   7aded65e1bbc62161d2c6736f7afa266
#
_cell.length_a   1.000
_cell.length_b   1.000
_cell.length_c   1.000
_cell.angle_alpha   90.00
_cell.angle_beta   90.00
_cell.angle_gamma   90.00
#
_symmetry.space_group_name_H-M   'P 1'
#
loop_
_entity.id
_entity.type
_entity.pdbx_description
1 polymer ?
#
loop_
_entity_poly.entity_id
_entity_poly.type
_entity_poly.pdbx_seq_one_letter_code
_entity_poly.pdbx_strand_id
1 'polypeptide(L)'
;MNNVILLVENLKSWYEEGNLVLKDVSFHINNNENVALVGSNGSGKTTLIKTLMDIHPKFNVKNMKFMDKGFDFSDENFKLNRIAVFTEDNSFKYWTFEEYNNFLHKSYNRNFDKSYEEYMIEEFNFKKYLKKPCKGLSTGNKKKFFIIAAMSLKLPLVLLDEPVDGLDFESTSFLYKLIKEYKKYGSVFMSSHILESINECCDQLVLLKDGYLSENKELDGRLNMEDIMKVFKGEEDD
;
A
#
# COMPACT_ATOMS: atom_id res chain seq x y z
N MET A 1 -12.05 9.82 -20.43
CA MET A 1 -12.44 8.56 -19.75
C MET A 1 -11.90 8.69 -18.33
N ASN A 2 -12.71 8.46 -17.32
CA ASN A 2 -12.23 8.56 -15.93
C ASN A 2 -11.14 7.50 -15.72
N ASN A 3 -9.94 7.96 -15.39
CA ASN A 3 -8.78 7.11 -15.19
C ASN A 3 -8.63 6.65 -13.73
N VAL A 4 -9.70 6.78 -12.93
CA VAL A 4 -9.69 6.56 -11.49
C VAL A 4 -9.94 5.09 -11.16
N ILE A 5 -9.00 4.44 -10.45
CA ILE A 5 -9.18 3.07 -9.96
C ILE A 5 -9.93 3.04 -8.63
N LEU A 6 -9.61 3.97 -7.72
CA LEU A 6 -10.25 4.09 -6.41
C LEU A 6 -10.60 5.55 -6.14
N LEU A 7 -11.87 5.81 -5.81
CA LEU A 7 -12.35 7.08 -5.27
C LEU A 7 -12.94 6.84 -3.90
N VAL A 8 -12.56 7.65 -2.93
CA VAL A 8 -13.09 7.66 -1.56
C VAL A 8 -13.50 9.08 -1.20
N GLU A 9 -14.70 9.27 -0.69
CA GLU A 9 -15.23 10.57 -0.27
C GLU A 9 -15.79 10.52 1.14
N ASN A 10 -15.32 11.43 1.99
CA ASN A 10 -15.75 11.63 3.37
C ASN A 10 -15.69 10.34 4.22
N LEU A 11 -14.57 9.64 4.18
CA LEU A 11 -14.30 8.48 5.03
C LEU A 11 -13.99 8.93 6.46
N LYS A 12 -14.69 8.34 7.43
CA LYS A 12 -14.43 8.46 8.86
C LYS A 12 -14.15 7.09 9.45
N SER A 13 -13.21 7.00 10.38
CA SER A 13 -12.87 5.73 11.01
C SER A 13 -12.44 5.91 12.46
N TRP A 14 -12.78 4.94 13.32
CA TRP A 14 -12.52 4.96 14.75
C TRP A 14 -12.36 3.57 15.34
N TYR A 15 -11.57 3.43 16.39
CA TYR A 15 -11.47 2.21 17.19
C TYR A 15 -12.53 2.17 18.30
N GLU A 16 -12.73 3.31 18.96
CA GLU A 16 -13.70 3.49 20.03
C GLU A 16 -14.69 4.57 19.64
N GLU A 17 -15.94 4.39 20.03
CA GLU A 17 -17.01 5.33 19.73
C GLU A 17 -16.68 6.73 20.29
N GLY A 18 -16.84 7.74 19.44
CA GLY A 18 -16.51 9.12 19.80
C GLY A 18 -15.03 9.53 19.59
N ASN A 19 -14.12 8.59 19.33
CA ASN A 19 -12.70 8.88 19.11
C ASN A 19 -12.30 8.63 17.64
N LEU A 20 -12.56 9.63 16.77
CA LEU A 20 -12.23 9.54 15.35
C LEU A 20 -10.72 9.59 15.13
N VAL A 21 -10.17 8.56 14.48
CA VAL A 21 -8.79 8.53 13.96
C VAL A 21 -8.74 9.16 12.58
N LEU A 22 -9.68 8.81 11.71
CA LEU A 22 -9.90 9.47 10.42
C LEU A 22 -11.20 10.26 10.52
N LYS A 23 -11.15 11.57 10.22
CA LYS A 23 -12.25 12.48 10.48
C LYS A 23 -13.03 12.87 9.22
N ASP A 24 -12.31 13.14 8.14
CA ASP A 24 -12.87 13.46 6.83
C ASP A 24 -11.79 13.21 5.78
N VAL A 25 -11.73 11.97 5.28
CA VAL A 25 -10.71 11.55 4.34
C VAL A 25 -11.33 11.37 2.97
N SER A 26 -10.86 12.19 2.02
CA SER A 26 -11.28 12.13 0.62
C SER A 26 -10.06 12.12 -0.27
N PHE A 27 -9.97 11.17 -1.21
CA PHE A 27 -8.86 11.05 -2.16
C PHE A 27 -9.25 10.17 -3.34
N HIS A 28 -8.40 10.18 -4.34
CA HIS A 28 -8.49 9.25 -5.46
C HIS A 28 -7.13 8.66 -5.80
N ILE A 29 -7.15 7.51 -6.45
CA ILE A 29 -5.98 6.86 -7.07
C ILE A 29 -6.35 6.62 -8.52
N ASN A 30 -5.49 7.06 -9.45
CA ASN A 30 -5.69 6.78 -10.87
C ASN A 30 -5.15 5.40 -11.25
N ASN A 31 -5.59 4.87 -12.37
CA ASN A 31 -5.06 3.63 -12.91
C ASN A 31 -3.57 3.78 -13.25
N ASN A 32 -2.79 2.76 -12.89
CA ASN A 32 -1.35 2.69 -13.17
C ASN A 32 -0.55 3.86 -12.56
N GLU A 33 -0.96 4.31 -11.40
CA GLU A 33 -0.34 5.41 -10.66
C GLU A 33 0.10 4.95 -9.27
N ASN A 34 1.25 5.44 -8.82
CA ASN A 34 1.77 5.18 -7.48
C ASN A 34 1.57 6.42 -6.61
N VAL A 35 0.85 6.26 -5.50
CA VAL A 35 0.51 7.34 -4.59
C VAL A 35 1.13 7.10 -3.22
N ALA A 36 1.84 8.09 -2.70
CA ALA A 36 2.38 8.08 -1.35
C ALA A 36 1.39 8.66 -0.34
N LEU A 37 1.12 7.91 0.73
CA LEU A 37 0.43 8.39 1.92
C LEU A 37 1.46 8.84 2.97
N VAL A 38 1.60 10.13 3.13
CA VAL A 38 2.58 10.75 4.01
C VAL A 38 1.92 11.20 5.32
N GLY A 39 2.64 11.14 6.41
CA GLY A 39 2.14 11.61 7.71
C GLY A 39 3.05 11.17 8.85
N SER A 40 2.97 11.86 9.98
CA SER A 40 3.71 11.50 11.19
C SER A 40 3.30 10.12 11.74
N ASN A 41 4.13 9.54 12.59
CA ASN A 41 3.74 8.34 13.32
C ASN A 41 2.51 8.62 14.18
N GLY A 42 1.52 7.70 14.11
CA GLY A 42 0.23 7.88 14.79
C GLY A 42 -0.80 8.74 14.04
N SER A 43 -0.49 9.32 12.87
CA SER A 43 -1.44 10.13 12.10
C SER A 43 -2.66 9.35 11.55
N GLY A 44 -2.60 8.02 11.52
CA GLY A 44 -3.68 7.17 11.02
C GLY A 44 -3.41 6.48 9.68
N LYS A 45 -2.17 6.50 9.14
CA LYS A 45 -1.81 5.86 7.86
C LYS A 45 -2.20 4.38 7.82
N THR A 46 -1.74 3.60 8.80
CA THR A 46 -2.09 2.19 8.95
C THR A 46 -3.60 2.00 9.13
N THR A 47 -4.27 2.90 9.84
CA THR A 47 -5.72 2.88 10.01
C THR A 47 -6.44 3.05 8.67
N LEU A 48 -5.97 3.97 7.83
CA LEU A 48 -6.53 4.17 6.48
C LEU A 48 -6.38 2.91 5.63
N ILE A 49 -5.18 2.33 5.58
CA ILE A 49 -4.93 1.09 4.83
C ILE A 49 -5.80 -0.06 5.36
N LYS A 50 -5.89 -0.24 6.68
CA LYS A 50 -6.76 -1.25 7.31
C LYS A 50 -8.23 -1.03 6.98
N THR A 51 -8.70 0.22 6.98
CA THR A 51 -10.07 0.57 6.60
C THR A 51 -10.34 0.21 5.13
N LEU A 52 -9.43 0.54 4.22
CA LEU A 52 -9.54 0.16 2.80
C LEU A 52 -9.55 -1.35 2.59
N MET A 53 -8.98 -2.13 3.50
CA MET A 53 -8.99 -3.60 3.46
C MET A 53 -10.18 -4.23 4.18
N ASP A 54 -11.07 -3.43 4.79
CA ASP A 54 -12.20 -3.91 5.59
C ASP A 54 -11.77 -4.79 6.80
N ILE A 55 -10.60 -4.52 7.35
CA ILE A 55 -10.10 -5.18 8.56
C ILE A 55 -10.16 -4.28 9.79
N HIS A 56 -10.63 -3.05 9.61
CA HIS A 56 -10.94 -2.12 10.68
C HIS A 56 -12.42 -2.20 11.02
N PRO A 57 -12.79 -2.39 12.30
CA PRO A 57 -14.16 -2.77 12.64
C PRO A 57 -15.20 -1.63 12.51
N LYS A 58 -14.76 -0.35 12.53
CA LYS A 58 -15.70 0.79 12.58
C LYS A 58 -15.28 1.90 11.62
N PHE A 59 -16.11 2.15 10.65
CA PHE A 59 -15.95 3.28 9.73
C PHE A 59 -17.30 3.70 9.15
N ASN A 60 -17.33 4.89 8.56
CA ASN A 60 -18.41 5.42 7.75
C ASN A 60 -17.82 6.13 6.53
N VAL A 61 -18.44 6.00 5.39
CA VAL A 61 -18.01 6.62 4.14
C VAL A 61 -19.23 7.08 3.35
N LYS A 62 -19.14 8.28 2.76
CA LYS A 62 -20.24 8.85 1.98
C LYS A 62 -20.35 8.21 0.60
N ASN A 63 -19.21 8.04 -0.07
CA ASN A 63 -19.16 7.49 -1.42
C ASN A 63 -17.83 6.78 -1.66
N MET A 64 -17.90 5.64 -2.32
CA MET A 64 -16.72 4.93 -2.82
C MET A 64 -16.97 4.38 -4.22
N LYS A 65 -15.98 4.48 -5.07
CA LYS A 65 -15.97 3.85 -6.40
C LYS A 65 -14.67 3.09 -6.62
N PHE A 66 -14.80 1.93 -7.20
CA PHE A 66 -13.68 1.11 -7.65
C PHE A 66 -13.89 0.73 -9.12
N MET A 67 -12.92 1.07 -9.98
CA MET A 67 -13.02 0.86 -11.44
C MET A 67 -14.33 1.45 -12.00
N ASP A 68 -14.60 2.72 -11.65
CA ASP A 68 -15.80 3.51 -12.03
C ASP A 68 -17.16 2.99 -11.53
N LYS A 69 -17.19 1.93 -10.74
CA LYS A 69 -18.43 1.38 -10.14
C LYS A 69 -18.50 1.70 -8.66
N GLY A 70 -19.66 2.14 -8.21
CA GLY A 70 -19.96 2.20 -6.78
C GLY A 70 -19.87 0.81 -6.17
N PHE A 71 -19.26 0.69 -5.01
CA PHE A 71 -19.11 -0.58 -4.28
C PHE A 71 -19.28 -0.37 -2.78
N ASP A 72 -19.52 -1.45 -2.08
CA ASP A 72 -19.29 -1.55 -0.64
C ASP A 72 -18.13 -2.53 -0.34
N PHE A 73 -17.67 -2.57 0.90
CA PHE A 73 -16.55 -3.42 1.28
C PHE A 73 -16.84 -4.92 1.19
N SER A 74 -18.12 -5.33 1.09
CA SER A 74 -18.54 -6.71 0.87
C SER A 74 -18.40 -7.17 -0.57
N ASP A 75 -18.28 -6.23 -1.52
CA ASP A 75 -18.17 -6.52 -2.96
C ASP A 75 -16.96 -7.43 -3.25
N GLU A 76 -17.23 -8.60 -3.80
CA GLU A 76 -16.20 -9.58 -4.15
C GLU A 76 -15.22 -9.06 -5.19
N ASN A 77 -15.70 -8.27 -6.16
CA ASN A 77 -14.83 -7.69 -7.18
C ASN A 77 -13.80 -6.75 -6.53
N PHE A 78 -14.21 -5.96 -5.55
CA PHE A 78 -13.26 -5.12 -4.80
C PHE A 78 -12.31 -5.96 -3.96
N LYS A 79 -12.80 -7.00 -3.27
CA LYS A 79 -11.95 -7.90 -2.47
C LYS A 79 -10.89 -8.62 -3.29
N LEU A 80 -11.26 -9.13 -4.47
CA LEU A 80 -10.38 -9.91 -5.34
C LEU A 80 -9.42 -9.06 -6.19
N ASN A 81 -9.51 -7.74 -6.13
CA ASN A 81 -8.68 -6.84 -6.94
C ASN A 81 -7.80 -5.89 -6.11
N ARG A 82 -7.70 -6.12 -4.79
CA ARG A 82 -6.79 -5.40 -3.90
C ARG A 82 -6.10 -6.34 -2.92
N ILE A 83 -4.93 -5.97 -2.48
CA ILE A 83 -4.18 -6.64 -1.40
C ILE A 83 -3.40 -5.62 -0.60
N ALA A 84 -3.18 -5.88 0.68
CA ALA A 84 -2.30 -5.07 1.51
C ALA A 84 -1.16 -5.89 2.12
N VAL A 85 0.00 -5.24 2.27
CA VAL A 85 1.14 -5.75 3.05
C VAL A 85 1.34 -4.84 4.25
N PHE A 86 1.22 -5.40 5.45
CA PHE A 86 1.41 -4.66 6.70
C PHE A 86 2.79 -4.91 7.30
N THR A 87 3.28 -3.94 8.07
CA THR A 87 4.58 -4.03 8.76
C THR A 87 4.62 -5.20 9.75
N GLU A 88 3.51 -5.46 10.43
CA GLU A 88 3.40 -6.49 11.47
C GLU A 88 2.30 -7.50 11.13
N ASP A 89 2.51 -8.29 10.06
CA ASP A 89 1.62 -9.42 9.78
C ASP A 89 2.17 -10.70 10.41
N ASN A 90 1.41 -11.29 11.32
CA ASN A 90 1.70 -12.55 11.98
C ASN A 90 0.69 -13.67 11.65
N SER A 91 -0.23 -13.43 10.72
CA SER A 91 -1.36 -14.33 10.43
C SER A 91 -0.91 -15.70 9.96
N PHE A 92 0.13 -15.75 9.15
CA PHE A 92 0.64 -16.99 8.54
C PHE A 92 2.04 -17.40 9.05
N LYS A 93 2.34 -17.13 10.30
CA LYS A 93 3.67 -17.29 10.90
C LYS A 93 4.30 -18.68 10.78
N TYR A 94 3.50 -19.74 10.64
CA TYR A 94 3.97 -21.12 10.53
C TYR A 94 4.11 -21.61 9.09
N TRP A 95 3.66 -20.83 8.11
CA TRP A 95 3.71 -21.19 6.71
C TRP A 95 5.04 -20.82 6.06
N THR A 96 5.45 -21.64 5.10
CA THR A 96 6.55 -21.32 4.17
C THR A 96 6.05 -20.38 3.09
N PHE A 97 6.98 -19.77 2.33
CA PHE A 97 6.61 -18.91 1.22
C PHE A 97 5.77 -19.66 0.17
N GLU A 98 6.17 -20.89 -0.19
CA GLU A 98 5.47 -21.68 -1.19
C GLU A 98 4.03 -22.00 -0.78
N GLU A 99 3.80 -22.37 0.50
CA GLU A 99 2.46 -22.64 1.04
C GLU A 99 1.58 -21.39 1.00
N TYR A 100 2.11 -20.26 1.47
CA TYR A 100 1.38 -18.98 1.50
C TYR A 100 1.07 -18.47 0.09
N ASN A 101 2.05 -18.47 -0.80
CA ASN A 101 1.90 -17.99 -2.16
C ASN A 101 0.88 -18.84 -2.96
N ASN A 102 0.95 -20.18 -2.84
CA ASN A 102 -0.05 -21.08 -3.40
C ASN A 102 -1.46 -20.80 -2.88
N PHE A 103 -1.60 -20.55 -1.58
CA PHE A 103 -2.87 -20.20 -0.98
C PHE A 103 -3.41 -18.87 -1.53
N LEU A 104 -2.57 -17.84 -1.62
CA LEU A 104 -2.96 -16.53 -2.16
C LEU A 104 -3.44 -16.65 -3.60
N HIS A 105 -2.68 -17.28 -4.48
CA HIS A 105 -3.06 -17.41 -5.89
C HIS A 105 -4.40 -18.13 -6.07
N LYS A 106 -4.65 -19.17 -5.26
CA LYS A 106 -5.97 -19.85 -5.23
C LYS A 106 -7.08 -18.93 -4.73
N SER A 107 -6.85 -18.22 -3.62
CA SER A 107 -7.85 -17.34 -2.99
C SER A 107 -8.25 -16.18 -3.89
N TYR A 108 -7.29 -15.63 -4.63
CA TYR A 108 -7.51 -14.53 -5.56
C TYR A 108 -7.89 -14.98 -6.99
N ASN A 109 -7.97 -16.28 -7.23
CA ASN A 109 -8.21 -16.86 -8.57
C ASN A 109 -7.25 -16.31 -9.62
N ARG A 110 -5.94 -16.28 -9.29
CA ARG A 110 -4.89 -15.76 -10.17
C ARG A 110 -3.94 -16.86 -10.61
N ASN A 111 -3.55 -16.82 -11.87
CA ASN A 111 -2.54 -17.71 -12.40
C ASN A 111 -1.14 -17.28 -11.95
N PHE A 112 -0.26 -18.25 -11.74
CA PHE A 112 1.15 -17.98 -11.47
C PHE A 112 1.87 -17.47 -12.72
N ASP A 113 2.58 -16.35 -12.56
CA ASP A 113 3.66 -15.99 -13.46
C ASP A 113 4.99 -16.35 -12.79
N LYS A 114 5.44 -17.58 -13.07
CA LYS A 114 6.62 -18.15 -12.45
C LYS A 114 7.88 -17.32 -12.72
N SER A 115 8.03 -16.80 -13.93
CA SER A 115 9.20 -15.99 -14.31
C SER A 115 9.24 -14.66 -13.56
N TYR A 116 8.10 -14.02 -13.35
CA TYR A 116 8.01 -12.79 -12.58
C TYR A 116 8.25 -13.02 -11.09
N GLU A 117 7.75 -14.13 -10.54
CA GLU A 117 8.03 -14.53 -9.16
C GLU A 117 9.51 -14.85 -8.94
N GLU A 118 10.12 -15.67 -9.81
CA GLU A 118 11.54 -16.01 -9.76
C GLU A 118 12.43 -14.76 -9.84
N TYR A 119 12.09 -13.81 -10.72
CA TYR A 119 12.77 -12.52 -10.81
C TYR A 119 12.76 -11.78 -9.45
N MET A 120 11.61 -11.65 -8.81
CA MET A 120 11.52 -10.98 -7.49
C MET A 120 12.29 -11.74 -6.41
N ILE A 121 12.24 -13.08 -6.40
CA ILE A 121 12.95 -13.93 -5.45
C ILE A 121 14.47 -13.74 -5.57
N GLU A 122 14.98 -13.65 -6.78
CA GLU A 122 16.42 -13.46 -7.05
C GLU A 122 16.86 -12.06 -6.64
N GLU A 123 16.19 -11.03 -7.10
CA GLU A 123 16.53 -9.62 -6.82
C GLU A 123 16.44 -9.27 -5.32
N PHE A 124 15.47 -9.84 -4.59
CA PHE A 124 15.41 -9.70 -3.13
C PHE A 124 16.39 -10.62 -2.37
N ASN A 125 17.17 -11.44 -3.07
CA ASN A 125 18.04 -12.46 -2.46
C ASN A 125 17.27 -13.37 -1.47
N PHE A 126 16.04 -13.75 -1.85
CA PHE A 126 15.09 -14.44 -0.97
C PHE A 126 15.12 -15.96 -1.12
N LYS A 127 15.78 -16.53 -2.14
CA LYS A 127 15.78 -17.96 -2.51
C LYS A 127 16.06 -18.91 -1.34
N LYS A 128 17.01 -18.57 -0.47
CA LYS A 128 17.39 -19.38 0.70
C LYS A 128 16.33 -19.44 1.80
N TYR A 129 15.29 -18.63 1.71
CA TYR A 129 14.22 -18.52 2.71
C TYR A 129 12.91 -19.18 2.29
N LEU A 130 12.75 -19.63 1.05
CA LEU A 130 11.51 -20.19 0.50
C LEU A 130 10.87 -21.29 1.35
N LYS A 131 11.72 -22.15 1.92
CA LYS A 131 11.28 -23.31 2.75
C LYS A 131 11.29 -23.02 4.26
N LYS A 132 11.64 -21.81 4.66
CA LYS A 132 11.60 -21.42 6.08
C LYS A 132 10.22 -20.92 6.45
N PRO A 133 9.63 -21.36 7.59
CA PRO A 133 8.42 -20.77 8.11
C PRO A 133 8.60 -19.27 8.39
N CYS A 134 7.57 -18.47 8.11
CA CYS A 134 7.61 -17.00 8.24
C CYS A 134 8.09 -16.55 9.64
N LYS A 135 7.71 -17.26 10.72
CA LYS A 135 8.16 -16.94 12.09
C LYS A 135 9.68 -16.99 12.29
N GLY A 136 10.39 -17.75 11.47
CA GLY A 136 11.85 -17.91 11.54
C GLY A 136 12.63 -16.88 10.71
N LEU A 137 11.94 -15.95 10.09
CA LEU A 137 12.52 -14.89 9.27
C LEU A 137 12.78 -13.63 10.12
N SER A 138 13.82 -12.86 9.75
CA SER A 138 14.00 -11.49 10.26
C SER A 138 12.87 -10.59 9.77
N THR A 139 12.69 -9.42 10.39
CA THR A 139 11.67 -8.43 9.99
C THR A 139 11.77 -8.09 8.51
N GLY A 140 12.96 -7.78 7.99
CA GLY A 140 13.18 -7.50 6.58
C GLY A 140 12.83 -8.68 5.66
N ASN A 141 13.20 -9.93 6.05
CA ASN A 141 12.85 -11.10 5.25
C ASN A 141 11.35 -11.45 5.31
N LYS A 142 10.67 -11.19 6.42
CA LYS A 142 9.20 -11.26 6.48
C LYS A 142 8.56 -10.27 5.53
N LYS A 143 9.09 -9.05 5.48
CA LYS A 143 8.61 -8.03 4.56
C LYS A 143 8.80 -8.45 3.09
N LYS A 144 9.99 -8.95 2.73
CA LYS A 144 10.23 -9.52 1.40
C LYS A 144 9.25 -10.65 1.06
N PHE A 145 9.01 -11.55 2.00
CA PHE A 145 8.05 -12.66 1.87
C PHE A 145 6.65 -12.16 1.45
N PHE A 146 6.09 -11.19 2.18
CA PHE A 146 4.75 -10.68 1.89
C PHE A 146 4.70 -9.78 0.64
N ILE A 147 5.73 -8.98 0.38
CA ILE A 147 5.82 -8.13 -0.82
C ILE A 147 5.89 -9.00 -2.08
N ILE A 148 6.77 -10.01 -2.13
CA ILE A 148 6.88 -10.90 -3.29
C ILE A 148 5.52 -11.57 -3.56
N ALA A 149 4.90 -12.13 -2.53
CA ALA A 149 3.61 -12.81 -2.67
C ALA A 149 2.49 -11.86 -3.13
N ALA A 150 2.41 -10.64 -2.59
CA ALA A 150 1.41 -9.66 -2.98
C ALA A 150 1.60 -9.17 -4.42
N MET A 151 2.83 -8.82 -4.80
CA MET A 151 3.14 -8.31 -6.13
C MET A 151 3.01 -9.39 -7.23
N SER A 152 3.23 -10.68 -6.88
CA SER A 152 3.08 -11.79 -7.82
C SER A 152 1.64 -11.98 -8.33
N LEU A 153 0.64 -11.51 -7.58
CA LEU A 153 -0.77 -11.57 -7.95
C LEU A 153 -1.14 -10.61 -9.08
N LYS A 154 -0.35 -9.57 -9.36
CA LYS A 154 -0.59 -8.55 -10.38
C LYS A 154 -1.99 -7.95 -10.28
N LEU A 155 -2.39 -7.57 -9.05
CA LEU A 155 -3.70 -6.99 -8.79
C LEU A 155 -3.76 -5.52 -9.23
N PRO A 156 -4.95 -5.02 -9.59
CA PRO A 156 -5.14 -3.62 -9.94
C PRO A 156 -4.76 -2.63 -8.84
N LEU A 157 -4.84 -3.03 -7.55
CA LEU A 157 -4.50 -2.17 -6.42
C LEU A 157 -3.70 -2.92 -5.36
N VAL A 158 -2.50 -2.43 -5.07
CA VAL A 158 -1.65 -2.92 -3.97
C VAL A 158 -1.45 -1.80 -2.95
N LEU A 159 -1.66 -2.14 -1.68
CA LEU A 159 -1.51 -1.24 -0.54
C LEU A 159 -0.30 -1.69 0.27
N LEU A 160 0.65 -0.81 0.52
CA LEU A 160 1.89 -1.12 1.24
C LEU A 160 2.02 -0.24 2.48
N ASP A 161 2.05 -0.83 3.66
CA ASP A 161 2.23 -0.10 4.90
C ASP A 161 3.70 -0.08 5.33
N GLU A 162 4.36 1.09 5.22
CA GLU A 162 5.78 1.34 5.50
C GLU A 162 6.70 0.24 4.89
N PRO A 163 6.68 0.05 3.55
CA PRO A 163 7.27 -1.13 2.92
C PRO A 163 8.78 -1.21 3.00
N VAL A 164 9.48 -0.10 3.22
CA VAL A 164 10.95 -0.06 3.28
C VAL A 164 11.51 -0.36 4.67
N ASP A 165 10.69 -0.30 5.72
CA ASP A 165 11.15 -0.50 7.08
C ASP A 165 11.76 -1.89 7.29
N GLY A 166 13.01 -1.93 7.76
CA GLY A 166 13.76 -3.15 8.03
C GLY A 166 14.33 -3.86 6.80
N LEU A 167 14.22 -3.28 5.60
CA LEU A 167 14.93 -3.74 4.42
C LEU A 167 16.39 -3.24 4.45
N ASP A 168 17.29 -4.03 3.86
CA ASP A 168 18.64 -3.60 3.53
C ASP A 168 18.64 -2.67 2.30
N PHE A 169 19.75 -2.00 2.05
CA PHE A 169 19.90 -1.01 0.98
C PHE A 169 19.55 -1.58 -0.42
N GLU A 170 20.08 -2.77 -0.74
CA GLU A 170 19.88 -3.40 -2.06
C GLU A 170 18.38 -3.75 -2.25
N SER A 171 17.75 -4.31 -1.22
CA SER A 171 16.32 -4.66 -1.26
C SER A 171 15.42 -3.42 -1.33
N THR A 172 15.80 -2.33 -0.67
CA THR A 172 15.10 -1.04 -0.76
C THR A 172 15.16 -0.48 -2.17
N SER A 173 16.37 -0.44 -2.77
CA SER A 173 16.56 0.02 -4.14
C SER A 173 15.76 -0.84 -5.15
N PHE A 174 15.78 -2.15 -4.97
CA PHE A 174 14.99 -3.04 -5.80
C PHE A 174 13.48 -2.83 -5.61
N LEU A 175 13.01 -2.62 -4.38
CA LEU A 175 11.59 -2.33 -4.11
C LEU A 175 11.11 -1.07 -4.84
N TYR A 176 11.91 0.00 -4.86
CA TYR A 176 11.56 1.21 -5.61
C TYR A 176 11.42 0.93 -7.10
N LYS A 177 12.35 0.17 -7.68
CA LYS A 177 12.26 -0.29 -9.07
C LYS A 177 11.01 -1.11 -9.31
N LEU A 178 10.72 -2.07 -8.43
CA LEU A 178 9.56 -2.96 -8.53
C LEU A 178 8.24 -2.17 -8.48
N ILE A 179 8.12 -1.18 -7.59
CA ILE A 179 6.93 -0.31 -7.48
C ILE A 179 6.75 0.51 -8.78
N LYS A 180 7.83 1.10 -9.33
CA LYS A 180 7.76 1.79 -10.63
C LYS A 180 7.27 0.88 -11.75
N GLU A 181 7.82 -0.34 -11.83
CA GLU A 181 7.48 -1.31 -12.86
C GLU A 181 6.07 -1.88 -12.70
N TYR A 182 5.51 -1.84 -11.46
CA TYR A 182 4.18 -2.38 -11.18
C TYR A 182 3.07 -1.63 -11.91
N LYS A 183 3.29 -0.41 -12.34
CA LYS A 183 2.34 0.41 -13.12
C LYS A 183 1.84 -0.29 -14.40
N LYS A 184 2.57 -1.26 -14.92
CA LYS A 184 2.11 -2.11 -16.04
C LYS A 184 0.97 -3.07 -15.66
N TYR A 185 0.73 -3.29 -14.37
CA TYR A 185 -0.30 -4.21 -13.87
C TYR A 185 -1.41 -3.48 -13.10
N GLY A 186 -1.06 -2.43 -12.38
CA GLY A 186 -1.98 -1.72 -11.51
C GLY A 186 -1.32 -0.55 -10.79
N SER A 187 -1.95 -0.10 -9.73
CA SER A 187 -1.55 1.04 -8.91
C SER A 187 -1.04 0.59 -7.55
N VAL A 188 -0.10 1.36 -7.00
CA VAL A 188 0.40 1.16 -5.64
C VAL A 188 0.03 2.37 -4.78
N PHE A 189 -0.56 2.12 -3.61
CA PHE A 189 -0.79 3.10 -2.57
C PHE A 189 0.08 2.73 -1.38
N MET A 190 1.10 3.52 -1.07
CA MET A 190 2.02 3.17 -0.01
C MET A 190 2.13 4.24 1.07
N SER A 191 2.10 3.84 2.34
CA SER A 191 2.49 4.73 3.42
C SER A 191 4.00 4.84 3.50
N SER A 192 4.50 6.06 3.72
CA SER A 192 5.91 6.29 4.00
C SER A 192 6.13 7.59 4.76
N HIS A 193 7.16 7.58 5.59
CA HIS A 193 7.73 8.78 6.21
C HIS A 193 9.14 9.08 5.66
N ILE A 194 9.60 8.30 4.68
CA ILE A 194 10.92 8.40 4.06
C ILE A 194 10.79 9.12 2.72
N LEU A 195 11.36 10.34 2.65
CA LEU A 195 11.30 11.19 1.47
C LEU A 195 11.88 10.53 0.22
N GLU A 196 12.97 9.77 0.37
CA GLU A 196 13.60 9.07 -0.75
C GLU A 196 12.62 8.08 -1.41
N SER A 197 11.86 7.30 -0.61
CA SER A 197 10.90 6.36 -1.16
C SER A 197 9.77 7.05 -1.94
N ILE A 198 9.34 8.23 -1.48
CA ILE A 198 8.33 9.02 -2.19
C ILE A 198 8.87 9.49 -3.53
N ASN A 199 10.04 10.13 -3.53
CA ASN A 199 10.67 10.68 -4.72
C ASN A 199 11.07 9.61 -5.75
N GLU A 200 11.44 8.41 -5.27
CA GLU A 200 11.94 7.37 -6.16
C GLU A 200 10.84 6.57 -6.84
N CYS A 201 9.65 6.43 -6.24
CA CYS A 201 8.69 5.50 -6.81
C CYS A 201 7.22 5.95 -6.84
N CYS A 202 6.89 7.17 -6.41
CA CYS A 202 5.53 7.69 -6.44
C CYS A 202 5.36 8.80 -7.48
N ASP A 203 4.13 8.95 -7.97
CA ASP A 203 3.72 9.98 -8.91
C ASP A 203 2.97 11.11 -8.20
N GLN A 204 2.27 10.76 -7.13
CA GLN A 204 1.51 11.69 -6.30
C GLN A 204 1.74 11.42 -4.82
N LEU A 205 1.44 12.41 -4.00
CA LEU A 205 1.34 12.26 -2.57
C LEU A 205 0.02 12.82 -2.03
N VAL A 206 -0.42 12.23 -0.92
CA VAL A 206 -1.46 12.74 -0.06
C VAL A 206 -0.94 12.79 1.37
N LEU A 207 -1.23 13.88 2.07
CA LEU A 207 -0.75 14.10 3.43
C LEU A 207 -1.85 13.86 4.44
N LEU A 208 -1.62 12.96 5.39
CA LEU A 208 -2.52 12.68 6.51
C LEU A 208 -2.03 13.39 7.78
N LYS A 209 -2.80 14.38 8.23
CA LYS A 209 -2.54 15.16 9.46
C LYS A 209 -3.80 15.28 10.29
N ASP A 210 -3.72 14.98 11.57
CA ASP A 210 -4.81 15.13 12.57
C ASP A 210 -6.14 14.46 12.14
N GLY A 211 -6.06 13.39 11.34
CA GLY A 211 -7.22 12.64 10.82
C GLY A 211 -7.85 13.23 9.56
N TYR A 212 -7.24 14.26 8.97
CA TYR A 212 -7.64 14.86 7.70
C TYR A 212 -6.61 14.55 6.63
N LEU A 213 -7.06 14.40 5.39
CA LEU A 213 -6.19 14.19 4.24
C LEU A 213 -6.15 15.46 3.38
N SER A 214 -4.94 15.83 2.93
CA SER A 214 -4.79 16.89 1.92
C SER A 214 -5.34 16.44 0.57
N GLU A 215 -5.54 17.38 -0.34
CA GLU A 215 -5.73 17.06 -1.75
C GLU A 215 -4.51 16.31 -2.32
N ASN A 216 -4.75 15.54 -3.39
CA ASN A 216 -3.68 14.86 -4.11
C ASN A 216 -2.73 15.92 -4.71
N LYS A 217 -1.45 15.78 -4.46
CA LYS A 217 -0.41 16.64 -5.04
C LYS A 217 0.45 15.82 -6.00
N GLU A 218 0.51 16.26 -7.24
CA GLU A 218 1.41 15.69 -8.25
C GLU A 218 2.87 15.97 -7.90
N LEU A 219 3.74 15.03 -8.21
CA LEU A 219 5.17 15.13 -7.98
C LEU A 219 5.88 15.53 -9.28
N ASP A 220 5.91 16.85 -9.57
CA ASP A 220 6.56 17.44 -10.75
C ASP A 220 8.08 17.54 -10.61
N GLY A 221 8.68 16.77 -9.74
CA GLY A 221 10.11 16.77 -9.47
C GLY A 221 10.43 16.18 -8.11
N ARG A 222 11.73 16.22 -7.74
CA ARG A 222 12.16 15.76 -6.42
C ARG A 222 11.73 16.76 -5.35
N LEU A 223 10.86 16.33 -4.46
CA LEU A 223 10.53 17.07 -3.25
C LEU A 223 11.74 17.12 -2.31
N ASN A 224 11.95 18.24 -1.67
CA ASN A 224 12.82 18.35 -0.50
C ASN A 224 11.99 18.37 0.79
N MET A 225 12.65 18.29 1.94
CA MET A 225 11.95 18.31 3.25
C MET A 225 11.19 19.63 3.49
N GLU A 226 11.65 20.75 2.93
CA GLU A 226 10.98 22.05 3.06
C GLU A 226 9.66 22.05 2.31
N ASP A 227 9.61 21.44 1.11
CA ASP A 227 8.37 21.31 0.32
C ASP A 227 7.33 20.49 1.07
N ILE A 228 7.74 19.37 1.66
CA ILE A 228 6.85 18.56 2.49
C ILE A 228 6.41 19.35 3.73
N MET A 229 7.32 20.06 4.39
CA MET A 229 7.00 20.85 5.58
C MET A 229 6.07 22.02 5.26
N LYS A 230 6.16 22.64 4.09
CA LYS A 230 5.18 23.67 3.63
C LYS A 230 3.79 23.04 3.50
N VAL A 231 3.66 21.87 2.85
CA VAL A 231 2.40 21.14 2.77
C VAL A 231 1.88 20.77 4.18
N PHE A 232 2.78 20.38 5.11
CA PHE A 232 2.39 20.12 6.51
C PHE A 232 1.87 21.35 7.25
N LYS A 233 2.38 22.55 6.92
CA LYS A 233 1.96 23.80 7.56
C LYS A 233 0.74 24.43 6.90
N GLY A 234 0.34 23.97 5.71
CA GLY A 234 -0.72 24.59 4.92
C GLY A 234 -0.31 25.93 4.33
N GLU A 235 1.00 26.16 4.16
CA GLU A 235 1.53 27.32 3.47
C GLU A 235 1.51 26.99 1.98
N GLU A 236 0.51 27.51 1.25
CA GLU A 236 0.54 27.55 -0.22
C GLU A 236 1.61 28.56 -0.66
N ASP A 237 2.34 28.25 -1.71
CA ASP A 237 3.23 29.22 -2.36
C ASP A 237 2.37 30.36 -2.93
N ASP A 238 2.55 31.59 -2.41
CA ASP A 238 2.04 32.85 -2.97
C ASP A 238 2.72 33.16 -4.32
#